data_2d1f979e7abcafa6383f72ab6d66d5f8
#
_entry.id   2d1f979e7abcafa6383f72ab6d66d5f8
#
_cell.length_a   1.000
_cell.length_b   1.000
_cell.length_c   1.000
_cell.angle_alpha   90.00
_cell.angle_beta   90.00
_cell.angle_gamma   90.00
#
_symmetry.space_group_name_H-M   'P 1'
#
loop_
_entity.id
_entity.type
_entity.pdbx_description
1 polymer ?
#
loop_
_entity_poly.entity_id
_entity_poly.type
_entity_poly.pdbx_seq_one_letter_code
_entity_poly.pdbx_strand_id
1 'polypeptide(L)'
;MDARLGEGGVARDDDGLAAVGPRVRPSLVADAPEDDDLTGGGAVEVGGILCDAPRELAGTADDAVFSAGNDEVERLGRGHRPRKGKRTEVTRQRSGRGADSGRVFRTFFSLAEVMKIGVPKEIKIGETRVSMTPSLCRRCVALGGEVLVQKSAGITAGFTDAEYRAAGATVVASSSAVWAADLILKVKEPLPAEYGRLRTGQMLFTYLHLAAGPELAKVLLKKKILGISYETVEGNDGSFPLLKPMSQIAGRLAIQVGAYFLQSQHGGSGVLLGGIPGTMPGHVVVVGAGNSGAHAVQMAAGMGARVTVLDLDTRKLEALDSEYRGRVVTLMSNPANLEASVADADLLIGAVLIPAAKAPIVVSKRMVAQMRPGSVIVDIAIDQGGCVETIRPTSHEEPVYKQHGVIHYAVPNMPALVGRTSTLGLTQATEPFVATLVQKGVERALAEHPGLAKGVNTRDGRIVYGAVAKALGYE
;
A
#
# COMPACT_ATOMS: atom_id res chain seq x y z
N MET A 1 8.00 -67.13 -27.17
CA MET A 1 8.06 -67.17 -28.62
C MET A 1 8.22 -65.73 -29.02
N ASP A 2 9.43 -65.30 -29.05
CA ASP A 2 10.30 -65.09 -30.23
C ASP A 2 9.79 -63.97 -31.11
N ALA A 3 10.47 -62.94 -31.29
CA ALA A 3 11.87 -62.53 -31.41
C ALA A 3 12.00 -61.55 -32.59
N ARG A 4 12.91 -60.61 -32.40
CA ARG A 4 13.91 -59.98 -33.31
C ARG A 4 13.48 -58.77 -34.12
N LEU A 5 14.05 -57.61 -33.78
CA LEU A 5 15.34 -57.03 -34.25
C LEU A 5 15.34 -56.63 -35.74
N GLY A 6 15.64 -55.39 -36.02
CA GLY A 6 16.06 -54.85 -37.31
C GLY A 6 16.64 -53.45 -37.15
N GLU A 7 17.97 -53.40 -37.12
CA GLU A 7 18.84 -52.21 -37.14
C GLU A 7 18.95 -51.61 -38.56
N GLY A 8 19.36 -50.33 -38.59
CA GLY A 8 20.02 -49.71 -39.74
C GLY A 8 19.30 -48.44 -40.18
N GLY A 9 19.90 -47.32 -40.30
CA GLY A 9 21.21 -46.87 -40.58
C GLY A 9 21.25 -45.37 -40.66
N VAL A 10 22.38 -44.82 -40.42
CA VAL A 10 22.80 -43.43 -40.44
C VAL A 10 22.71 -42.82 -41.85
N ALA A 11 22.21 -41.59 -41.97
CA ALA A 11 22.69 -40.62 -42.96
C ALA A 11 22.60 -39.23 -42.41
N ARG A 12 23.74 -38.58 -42.31
CA ARG A 12 23.89 -37.11 -42.17
C ARG A 12 23.67 -36.49 -43.54
N ASP A 13 23.04 -35.32 -43.58
CA ASP A 13 23.40 -34.26 -44.50
C ASP A 13 23.15 -32.89 -43.88
N ASP A 14 24.20 -32.10 -43.89
CA ASP A 14 24.27 -30.67 -43.62
C ASP A 14 23.50 -29.92 -44.71
N ASP A 15 22.69 -28.95 -44.33
CA ASP A 15 22.59 -27.67 -45.05
C ASP A 15 21.88 -26.62 -44.17
N GLY A 16 22.62 -25.56 -43.90
CA GLY A 16 22.16 -24.40 -43.17
C GLY A 16 21.25 -23.48 -44.00
N LEU A 17 20.18 -23.01 -43.37
CA LEU A 17 19.47 -21.81 -43.81
C LEU A 17 18.96 -21.08 -42.60
N ALA A 18 19.57 -19.93 -42.37
CA ALA A 18 19.17 -18.94 -41.37
C ALA A 18 17.82 -18.31 -41.71
N ALA A 19 16.83 -18.42 -40.82
CA ALA A 19 15.61 -17.68 -40.90
C ALA A 19 15.82 -16.27 -40.30
N VAL A 20 15.74 -15.26 -41.16
CA VAL A 20 15.79 -13.82 -40.83
C VAL A 20 14.41 -13.38 -40.40
N GLY A 21 14.23 -13.03 -39.13
CA GLY A 21 13.05 -12.34 -38.62
C GLY A 21 13.06 -10.86 -39.02
N PRO A 22 11.91 -10.18 -39.15
CA PRO A 22 11.83 -8.82 -39.64
C PRO A 22 12.37 -7.80 -38.59
N ARG A 23 13.42 -7.08 -38.99
CA ARG A 23 13.92 -5.90 -38.28
C ARG A 23 12.97 -4.73 -38.58
N VAL A 24 12.37 -4.16 -37.56
CA VAL A 24 11.71 -2.84 -37.61
C VAL A 24 12.81 -1.78 -37.63
N ARG A 25 12.86 -0.99 -38.70
CA ARG A 25 13.71 0.21 -38.81
C ARG A 25 12.99 1.40 -38.15
N PRO A 26 13.70 2.27 -37.42
CA PRO A 26 13.14 3.55 -37.02
C PRO A 26 13.12 4.51 -38.22
N SER A 27 11.96 5.16 -38.46
CA SER A 27 11.78 6.19 -39.46
C SER A 27 12.49 7.49 -39.04
N LEU A 28 13.25 8.01 -39.99
CA LEU A 28 13.91 9.27 -39.95
C LEU A 28 12.94 10.45 -39.77
N VAL A 29 13.29 11.35 -38.87
CA VAL A 29 12.77 12.71 -38.79
C VAL A 29 13.33 13.44 -40.00
N ALA A 30 12.47 13.98 -40.88
CA ALA A 30 12.84 14.89 -41.96
C ALA A 30 12.67 16.33 -41.47
N ASP A 31 13.74 17.09 -41.61
CA ASP A 31 13.82 18.54 -41.41
C ASP A 31 12.84 19.27 -42.33
N ALA A 32 12.16 20.29 -41.78
CA ALA A 32 11.38 21.25 -42.52
C ALA A 32 12.31 22.43 -42.95
N PRO A 33 12.23 22.92 -44.16
CA PRO A 33 12.87 24.20 -44.53
C PRO A 33 11.97 25.39 -44.21
N GLU A 34 12.57 26.41 -43.64
CA GLU A 34 12.06 27.77 -43.60
C GLU A 34 12.04 28.31 -45.06
N ASP A 35 10.93 28.93 -45.48
CA ASP A 35 10.96 30.11 -46.31
C ASP A 35 9.60 30.81 -46.44
N ASP A 36 9.72 32.09 -46.55
CA ASP A 36 8.84 33.24 -46.55
C ASP A 36 7.70 33.25 -47.60
N ASP A 37 6.69 34.06 -47.21
CA ASP A 37 5.88 34.95 -48.03
C ASP A 37 4.93 34.34 -49.09
N LEU A 38 3.63 34.56 -48.88
CA LEU A 38 2.76 35.24 -49.83
C LEU A 38 1.32 35.36 -49.34
N THR A 39 0.86 36.58 -49.30
CA THR A 39 -0.50 37.09 -49.20
C THR A 39 -1.49 36.43 -50.18
N GLY A 40 -2.65 35.98 -49.70
CA GLY A 40 -3.75 35.59 -50.58
C GLY A 40 -4.98 35.12 -49.81
N GLY A 41 -6.01 35.96 -49.72
CA GLY A 41 -7.24 35.67 -49.06
C GLY A 41 -8.08 34.61 -49.75
N GLY A 42 -8.70 33.76 -48.96
CA GLY A 42 -9.72 32.81 -49.35
C GLY A 42 -10.47 32.35 -48.11
N ALA A 43 -11.64 32.91 -47.90
CA ALA A 43 -12.55 32.53 -46.82
C ALA A 43 -13.10 31.13 -47.09
N VAL A 44 -12.94 30.22 -46.14
CA VAL A 44 -13.72 28.96 -46.07
C VAL A 44 -14.66 29.09 -44.85
N GLU A 45 -15.96 29.25 -45.14
CA GLU A 45 -17.00 29.15 -44.13
C GLU A 45 -17.00 27.75 -43.52
N VAL A 46 -16.78 27.66 -42.20
CA VAL A 46 -17.16 26.47 -41.40
C VAL A 46 -18.21 26.93 -40.43
N GLY A 47 -19.39 26.32 -40.59
CA GLY A 47 -20.60 26.66 -39.86
C GLY A 47 -20.45 26.73 -38.34
N GLY A 48 -20.73 27.91 -37.82
CA GLY A 48 -20.75 28.17 -36.37
C GLY A 48 -22.02 27.62 -35.72
N ILE A 49 -21.81 26.85 -34.67
CA ILE A 49 -22.83 26.61 -33.66
C ILE A 49 -22.66 27.70 -32.61
N LEU A 50 -23.54 28.69 -32.65
CA LEU A 50 -23.70 29.72 -31.59
C LEU A 50 -24.35 29.05 -30.37
N CYS A 51 -23.62 29.04 -29.26
CA CYS A 51 -24.24 28.87 -27.94
C CYS A 51 -24.49 30.27 -27.37
N ASP A 52 -25.75 30.67 -27.31
CA ASP A 52 -26.21 31.87 -26.60
C ASP A 52 -25.98 31.68 -25.09
N ALA A 53 -25.20 32.62 -24.52
CA ALA A 53 -25.11 32.82 -23.09
C ALA A 53 -26.01 34.00 -22.71
N PRO A 54 -26.85 33.90 -21.66
CA PRO A 54 -27.57 35.04 -21.15
C PRO A 54 -26.64 35.98 -20.38
N ARG A 55 -26.64 37.24 -20.76
CA ARG A 55 -26.08 38.38 -20.00
C ARG A 55 -27.03 38.78 -18.87
N GLU A 56 -26.40 39.35 -17.88
CA GLU A 56 -26.91 40.24 -16.81
C GLU A 56 -27.20 39.60 -15.45
N LEU A 57 -26.27 39.85 -14.52
CA LEU A 57 -26.56 40.79 -13.43
C LEU A 57 -25.24 41.20 -12.73
N ALA A 58 -24.85 42.43 -12.94
CA ALA A 58 -23.84 43.12 -12.13
C ALA A 58 -24.45 43.43 -10.75
N GLY A 59 -23.80 42.99 -9.69
CA GLY A 59 -24.15 43.30 -8.30
C GLY A 59 -22.86 43.33 -7.47
N THR A 60 -22.55 44.49 -7.01
CA THR A 60 -21.50 45.01 -6.14
C THR A 60 -20.95 44.08 -5.07
N ALA A 61 -19.63 44.12 -4.96
CA ALA A 61 -18.83 43.59 -3.86
C ALA A 61 -19.17 44.29 -2.57
N ASP A 62 -19.36 43.53 -1.49
CA ASP A 62 -19.16 43.99 -0.13
C ASP A 62 -18.48 42.87 0.69
N ASP A 63 -17.41 43.30 1.35
CA ASP A 63 -16.54 42.54 2.22
C ASP A 63 -17.30 41.91 3.40
N ALA A 64 -17.24 40.62 3.56
CA ALA A 64 -17.59 39.94 4.80
C ALA A 64 -16.39 39.22 5.39
N VAL A 65 -15.73 39.90 6.30
CA VAL A 65 -14.74 39.37 7.24
C VAL A 65 -15.44 38.38 8.18
N PHE A 66 -15.09 37.10 8.14
CA PHE A 66 -15.47 36.13 9.14
C PHE A 66 -14.55 36.26 10.37
N SER A 67 -15.04 36.95 11.39
CA SER A 67 -14.55 36.92 12.76
C SER A 67 -15.22 35.76 13.49
N ALA A 68 -14.42 34.78 13.93
CA ALA A 68 -14.88 33.74 14.83
C ALA A 68 -15.06 34.33 16.22
N GLY A 69 -16.29 34.42 16.67
CA GLY A 69 -16.65 34.79 18.03
C GLY A 69 -16.48 33.64 19.01
N ASN A 70 -15.58 33.82 19.96
CA ASN A 70 -15.62 33.12 21.24
C ASN A 70 -16.63 33.90 22.12
N ASP A 71 -17.71 33.27 22.44
CA ASP A 71 -18.54 33.68 23.59
C ASP A 71 -19.37 32.49 24.06
N GLU A 72 -19.09 32.06 25.27
CA GLU A 72 -20.00 31.58 26.31
C GLU A 72 -19.30 30.60 27.24
N VAL A 73 -18.63 31.09 28.28
CA VAL A 73 -18.70 30.54 29.64
C VAL A 73 -18.38 31.65 30.65
N GLU A 74 -19.36 32.41 31.02
CA GLU A 74 -19.35 33.16 32.27
C GLU A 74 -20.75 33.08 32.92
N ARG A 75 -20.84 32.31 33.98
CA ARG A 75 -21.67 32.56 35.17
C ARG A 75 -21.63 31.35 36.11
N LEU A 76 -20.97 31.53 37.22
CA LEU A 76 -21.41 31.17 38.56
C LEU A 76 -20.16 30.89 39.44
N GLY A 77 -20.08 31.71 40.56
CA GLY A 77 -19.31 31.30 41.70
C GLY A 77 -18.50 32.38 42.40
N ARG A 78 -19.20 33.28 43.14
CA ARG A 78 -18.58 34.24 44.09
C ARG A 78 -17.91 33.50 45.25
N GLY A 79 -16.72 33.97 45.61
CA GLY A 79 -16.36 34.18 47.02
C GLY A 79 -15.56 33.07 47.69
N HIS A 80 -14.24 33.28 47.84
CA HIS A 80 -13.61 33.26 49.17
C HIS A 80 -12.16 33.74 49.06
N ARG A 81 -11.83 34.80 49.84
CA ARG A 81 -10.44 35.28 50.02
C ARG A 81 -9.66 34.32 50.96
N PRO A 82 -8.37 34.07 50.73
CA PRO A 82 -7.54 33.29 51.64
C PRO A 82 -7.02 34.18 52.79
N ARG A 83 -7.15 33.64 54.01
CA ARG A 83 -6.52 34.16 55.25
C ARG A 83 -5.02 33.95 55.22
N LYS A 84 -4.28 35.00 55.65
CA LYS A 84 -2.85 34.98 56.04
C LYS A 84 -2.61 34.03 57.21
N GLY A 85 -1.65 33.13 57.08
CA GLY A 85 -1.15 32.25 58.15
C GLY A 85 0.37 32.25 58.19
N LYS A 86 0.85 32.96 59.18
CA LYS A 86 2.09 32.90 60.01
C LYS A 86 3.34 32.17 59.47
N ARG A 87 4.43 32.96 59.35
CA ARG A 87 5.84 32.53 59.40
C ARG A 87 6.11 31.84 60.72
N THR A 88 6.74 30.68 60.67
CA THR A 88 7.45 30.07 61.81
C THR A 88 8.96 30.00 61.46
N GLU A 89 9.74 30.79 62.20
CA GLU A 89 11.20 30.67 62.28
C GLU A 89 11.53 29.32 62.90
N VAL A 90 12.52 28.61 62.32
CA VAL A 90 13.18 27.50 62.98
C VAL A 90 14.67 27.78 63.02
N THR A 91 15.09 27.89 64.24
CA THR A 91 16.41 28.17 64.76
C THR A 91 17.45 27.16 64.24
N ARG A 92 18.66 27.71 63.89
CA ARG A 92 19.89 26.96 63.69
C ARG A 92 20.39 26.39 64.99
N GLN A 93 20.54 25.08 65.08
CA GLN A 93 21.48 24.46 66.00
C GLN A 93 22.64 23.81 65.21
N ARG A 94 23.88 24.33 65.49
CA ARG A 94 25.11 23.67 65.10
C ARG A 94 25.52 22.70 66.21
N SER A 95 25.82 21.46 65.82
CA SER A 95 26.80 20.65 66.53
C SER A 95 27.23 19.43 65.72
N GLY A 96 28.53 19.20 65.66
CA GLY A 96 29.11 17.86 65.68
C GLY A 96 29.78 17.36 64.41
N ARG A 97 31.03 17.33 64.41
CA ARG A 97 32.02 16.70 63.52
C ARG A 97 31.73 15.21 63.31
N GLY A 98 31.82 14.78 62.07
CA GLY A 98 31.92 13.36 61.68
C GLY A 98 32.34 13.27 60.23
N ALA A 99 33.60 12.98 59.96
CA ALA A 99 34.10 12.62 58.63
C ALA A 99 33.52 11.27 58.28
N ASP A 100 32.88 11.16 57.11
CA ASP A 100 33.13 10.01 56.22
C ASP A 100 32.48 10.15 54.83
N SER A 101 33.29 9.73 53.84
CA SER A 101 32.92 9.22 52.51
C SER A 101 31.85 9.96 51.73
N GLY A 102 32.29 10.92 50.93
CA GLY A 102 31.59 11.40 49.77
C GLY A 102 31.28 10.27 48.75
N ARG A 103 30.19 9.59 48.91
CA ARG A 103 29.55 8.89 47.79
C ARG A 103 28.94 9.96 46.86
N VAL A 104 29.74 10.37 45.89
CA VAL A 104 29.24 11.04 44.69
C VAL A 104 28.24 10.08 44.06
N PHE A 105 26.95 10.34 44.24
CA PHE A 105 25.94 9.78 43.36
C PHE A 105 26.25 10.32 41.96
N ARG A 106 27.12 9.61 41.23
CA ARG A 106 27.16 9.68 39.78
C ARG A 106 25.82 9.13 39.35
N THR A 107 24.87 10.02 39.09
CA THR A 107 23.73 9.74 38.25
C THR A 107 24.31 9.33 36.89
N PHE A 108 24.47 8.04 36.69
CA PHE A 108 24.68 7.49 35.35
C PHE A 108 23.40 7.82 34.55
N PHE A 109 23.37 8.99 33.93
CA PHE A 109 22.67 9.12 32.66
C PHE A 109 23.39 8.15 31.73
N SER A 110 22.87 6.93 31.60
CA SER A 110 23.10 6.12 30.45
C SER A 110 22.71 7.01 29.27
N LEU A 111 23.69 7.48 28.51
CA LEU A 111 23.46 8.06 27.20
C LEU A 111 22.70 6.97 26.46
N ALA A 112 21.39 7.17 26.26
CA ALA A 112 20.59 6.26 25.44
C ALA A 112 21.32 6.17 24.10
N GLU A 113 21.78 4.98 23.75
CA GLU A 113 22.48 4.78 22.49
C GLU A 113 21.57 5.29 21.38
N VAL A 114 22.11 6.18 20.52
CA VAL A 114 21.39 6.77 19.40
C VAL A 114 20.97 5.65 18.46
N MET A 115 19.67 5.44 18.28
CA MET A 115 19.16 4.40 17.39
C MET A 115 19.50 4.72 15.93
N LYS A 116 20.22 3.82 15.27
CA LYS A 116 20.52 3.90 13.84
C LYS A 116 19.43 3.21 13.05
N ILE A 117 18.86 3.93 12.09
CA ILE A 117 17.78 3.45 11.21
C ILE A 117 18.34 3.31 9.82
N GLY A 118 18.26 2.12 9.25
CA GLY A 118 18.65 1.83 7.87
C GLY A 118 17.43 1.70 6.95
N VAL A 119 17.46 2.44 5.86
CA VAL A 119 16.46 2.38 4.79
C VAL A 119 17.14 1.88 3.51
N PRO A 120 17.19 0.56 3.27
CA PRO A 120 17.75 0.02 2.04
C PRO A 120 16.84 0.29 0.84
N LYS A 121 17.43 0.30 -0.35
CA LYS A 121 16.68 0.28 -1.61
C LYS A 121 15.99 -1.07 -1.75
N GLU A 122 14.71 -1.06 -2.12
CA GLU A 122 13.97 -2.29 -2.44
C GLU A 122 14.53 -2.93 -3.72
N ILE A 123 14.69 -4.26 -3.66
CA ILE A 123 15.25 -5.05 -4.78
C ILE A 123 14.25 -6.05 -5.36
N LYS A 124 13.04 -6.14 -4.78
CA LYS A 124 11.97 -6.98 -5.33
C LYS A 124 11.49 -6.40 -6.65
N ILE A 125 11.42 -7.24 -7.67
CA ILE A 125 10.96 -6.82 -9.01
C ILE A 125 9.57 -6.18 -8.89
N GLY A 126 9.37 -5.04 -9.54
CA GLY A 126 8.12 -4.29 -9.53
C GLY A 126 7.85 -3.52 -8.22
N GLU A 127 8.74 -3.55 -7.21
CA GLU A 127 8.57 -2.74 -6.00
C GLU A 127 9.08 -1.30 -6.22
N THR A 128 8.18 -0.35 -6.15
CA THR A 128 8.46 1.08 -6.41
C THR A 128 8.37 1.94 -5.15
N ARG A 129 7.92 1.37 -4.04
CA ARG A 129 7.79 2.07 -2.75
C ARG A 129 9.13 2.15 -2.02
N VAL A 130 9.17 3.00 -1.00
CA VAL A 130 10.24 3.08 -0.01
C VAL A 130 9.62 3.15 1.39
N SER A 131 10.27 2.59 2.40
CA SER A 131 9.72 2.47 3.76
C SER A 131 9.74 3.77 4.56
N MET A 132 10.39 4.82 4.08
CA MET A 132 10.52 6.10 4.76
C MET A 132 10.44 7.25 3.78
N THR A 133 9.63 8.26 4.08
CA THR A 133 9.62 9.54 3.36
C THR A 133 10.65 10.52 3.96
N PRO A 134 11.07 11.58 3.23
CA PRO A 134 11.87 12.66 3.82
C PRO A 134 11.20 13.30 5.06
N SER A 135 9.87 13.35 5.11
CA SER A 135 9.13 13.85 6.28
C SER A 135 9.32 12.97 7.50
N LEU A 136 9.14 11.66 7.37
CA LEU A 136 9.38 10.70 8.45
C LEU A 136 10.86 10.69 8.87
N CYS A 137 11.79 10.81 7.90
CA CYS A 137 13.21 10.95 8.18
C CYS A 137 13.49 12.16 9.10
N ARG A 138 12.99 13.34 8.75
CA ARG A 138 13.13 14.57 9.57
C ARG A 138 12.56 14.36 10.98
N ARG A 139 11.44 13.66 11.09
CA ARG A 139 10.83 13.34 12.38
C ARG A 139 11.74 12.43 13.22
N CYS A 140 12.32 11.38 12.64
CA CYS A 140 13.25 10.48 13.33
C CYS A 140 14.51 11.20 13.80
N VAL A 141 15.09 12.04 12.93
CA VAL A 141 16.27 12.86 13.28
C VAL A 141 15.96 13.84 14.42
N ALA A 142 14.80 14.51 14.39
CA ALA A 142 14.36 15.41 15.46
C ALA A 142 14.15 14.67 16.81
N LEU A 143 13.88 13.38 16.78
CA LEU A 143 13.76 12.51 17.97
C LEU A 143 15.10 11.93 18.43
N GLY A 144 16.23 12.32 17.80
CA GLY A 144 17.56 11.87 18.16
C GLY A 144 18.03 10.61 17.45
N GLY A 145 17.32 10.11 16.44
CA GLY A 145 17.73 8.97 15.62
C GLY A 145 18.75 9.37 14.54
N GLU A 146 19.62 8.45 14.17
CA GLU A 146 20.51 8.55 13.02
C GLU A 146 19.91 7.78 11.84
N VAL A 147 19.64 8.46 10.72
CA VAL A 147 18.99 7.84 9.56
C VAL A 147 19.97 7.67 8.42
N LEU A 148 20.16 6.42 7.98
CA LEU A 148 20.94 6.05 6.80
C LEU A 148 20.01 5.60 5.69
N VAL A 149 20.05 6.30 4.56
CA VAL A 149 19.26 5.96 3.38
C VAL A 149 20.17 5.47 2.28
N GLN A 150 19.88 4.33 1.68
CA GLN A 150 20.65 3.87 0.52
C GLN A 150 20.41 4.81 -0.66
N LYS A 151 21.48 5.17 -1.37
CA LYS A 151 21.42 6.02 -2.57
C LYS A 151 20.33 5.50 -3.52
N SER A 152 19.50 6.42 -3.98
CA SER A 152 18.39 6.18 -4.91
C SER A 152 17.27 5.26 -4.35
N ALA A 153 17.16 5.06 -3.03
CA ALA A 153 16.10 4.23 -2.45
C ALA A 153 14.70 4.80 -2.67
N GLY A 154 14.56 6.12 -2.68
CA GLY A 154 13.26 6.80 -2.84
C GLY A 154 12.89 7.20 -4.26
N ILE A 155 13.79 7.06 -5.24
CA ILE A 155 13.61 7.63 -6.59
C ILE A 155 12.35 7.12 -7.28
N THR A 156 12.07 5.82 -7.22
CA THR A 156 10.87 5.22 -7.84
C THR A 156 9.56 5.68 -7.18
N ALA A 157 9.62 6.11 -5.92
CA ALA A 157 8.52 6.74 -5.20
C ALA A 157 8.48 8.27 -5.36
N GLY A 158 9.39 8.86 -6.16
CA GLY A 158 9.47 10.27 -6.43
C GLY A 158 10.11 11.10 -5.32
N PHE A 159 11.01 10.50 -4.51
CA PHE A 159 11.81 11.18 -3.48
C PHE A 159 13.29 11.10 -3.83
N THR A 160 13.94 12.25 -3.92
CA THR A 160 15.34 12.37 -4.31
C THR A 160 16.29 12.19 -3.13
N ASP A 161 17.54 11.80 -3.40
CA ASP A 161 18.60 11.77 -2.39
C ASP A 161 18.85 13.14 -1.75
N ALA A 162 18.62 14.22 -2.49
CA ALA A 162 18.75 15.59 -1.97
C ALA A 162 17.69 15.91 -0.92
N GLU A 163 16.44 15.48 -1.12
CA GLU A 163 15.34 15.64 -0.13
C GLU A 163 15.64 14.88 1.16
N TYR A 164 16.21 13.68 1.08
CA TYR A 164 16.62 12.92 2.28
C TYR A 164 17.76 13.61 3.02
N ARG A 165 18.78 14.13 2.31
CA ARG A 165 19.86 14.91 2.96
C ARG A 165 19.32 16.17 3.63
N ALA A 166 18.43 16.91 2.96
CA ALA A 166 17.77 18.09 3.53
C ALA A 166 16.89 17.75 4.74
N ALA A 167 16.43 16.49 4.85
CA ALA A 167 15.70 15.97 6.01
C ALA A 167 16.62 15.50 7.16
N GLY A 168 17.96 15.55 6.97
CA GLY A 168 18.95 15.17 7.97
C GLY A 168 19.45 13.72 7.85
N ALA A 169 19.11 12.99 6.79
CA ALA A 169 19.64 11.65 6.56
C ALA A 169 21.06 11.66 5.98
N THR A 170 21.85 10.66 6.34
CA THR A 170 23.07 10.30 5.63
C THR A 170 22.73 9.39 4.46
N VAL A 171 22.90 9.88 3.24
CA VAL A 171 22.69 9.07 2.02
C VAL A 171 23.99 8.37 1.65
N VAL A 172 23.96 7.04 1.66
CA VAL A 172 25.14 6.19 1.43
C VAL A 172 25.00 5.33 0.19
N ALA A 173 26.08 5.14 -0.56
CA ALA A 173 26.08 4.27 -1.73
C ALA A 173 26.11 2.79 -1.33
N SER A 174 26.81 2.46 -0.24
CA SER A 174 27.00 1.09 0.21
C SER A 174 25.72 0.53 0.87
N SER A 175 25.17 -0.51 0.29
CA SER A 175 24.09 -1.27 0.91
C SER A 175 24.51 -1.84 2.27
N SER A 176 25.75 -2.34 2.40
CA SER A 176 26.26 -2.90 3.66
C SER A 176 26.26 -1.87 4.81
N ALA A 177 26.54 -0.59 4.50
CA ALA A 177 26.49 0.49 5.50
C ALA A 177 25.06 0.70 6.03
N VAL A 178 24.05 0.64 5.16
CA VAL A 178 22.64 0.77 5.54
C VAL A 178 22.21 -0.42 6.42
N TRP A 179 22.60 -1.64 6.00
CA TRP A 179 22.25 -2.86 6.74
C TRP A 179 23.02 -3.01 8.06
N ALA A 180 24.02 -2.14 8.33
CA ALA A 180 24.70 -2.06 9.62
C ALA A 180 23.91 -1.30 10.70
N ALA A 181 22.75 -0.71 10.38
CA ALA A 181 21.89 -0.01 11.32
C ALA A 181 21.22 -0.97 12.33
N ASP A 182 20.69 -0.42 13.44
CA ASP A 182 20.06 -1.19 14.50
C ASP A 182 18.64 -1.61 14.12
N LEU A 183 17.90 -0.69 13.48
CA LEU A 183 16.58 -0.91 12.92
C LEU A 183 16.64 -0.82 11.41
N ILE A 184 16.26 -1.88 10.73
CA ILE A 184 16.05 -1.89 9.27
C ILE A 184 14.56 -1.67 8.98
N LEU A 185 14.26 -0.62 8.24
CA LEU A 185 12.93 -0.35 7.69
C LEU A 185 12.89 -0.74 6.22
N LYS A 186 12.00 -1.64 5.86
CA LYS A 186 11.73 -2.06 4.47
C LYS A 186 10.24 -2.03 4.19
N VAL A 187 9.88 -2.09 2.93
CA VAL A 187 8.51 -2.34 2.51
C VAL A 187 8.28 -3.84 2.41
N LYS A 188 9.13 -4.54 1.66
CA LYS A 188 9.01 -5.99 1.44
C LYS A 188 10.00 -6.77 2.30
N GLU A 189 9.67 -8.04 2.48
CA GLU A 189 10.52 -9.02 3.15
C GLU A 189 11.94 -9.02 2.56
N PRO A 190 12.99 -9.27 3.37
CA PRO A 190 14.31 -9.52 2.83
C PRO A 190 14.32 -10.69 1.85
N LEU A 191 14.97 -10.51 0.70
CA LEU A 191 15.16 -11.54 -0.30
C LEU A 191 16.46 -12.31 -0.05
N PRO A 192 16.67 -13.50 -0.67
CA PRO A 192 17.87 -14.32 -0.49
C PRO A 192 19.18 -13.55 -0.66
N ALA A 193 19.25 -12.60 -1.60
CA ALA A 193 20.41 -11.73 -1.81
C ALA A 193 20.69 -10.77 -0.64
N GLU A 194 19.73 -10.58 0.28
CA GLU A 194 19.83 -9.70 1.45
C GLU A 194 20.09 -10.49 2.75
N TYR A 195 19.85 -11.81 2.78
CA TYR A 195 19.98 -12.63 4.01
C TYR A 195 21.36 -12.52 4.66
N GLY A 196 22.41 -12.46 3.84
CA GLY A 196 23.80 -12.32 4.33
C GLY A 196 24.05 -11.01 5.08
N ARG A 197 23.25 -9.95 4.81
CA ARG A 197 23.42 -8.60 5.37
C ARG A 197 22.76 -8.42 6.74
N LEU A 198 21.79 -9.28 7.10
CA LEU A 198 21.16 -9.26 8.41
C LEU A 198 22.19 -9.57 9.51
N ARG A 199 22.23 -8.79 10.58
CA ARG A 199 23.11 -8.96 11.74
C ARG A 199 22.36 -9.65 12.89
N THR A 200 23.09 -10.41 13.70
CA THR A 200 22.51 -11.08 14.87
C THR A 200 21.94 -10.03 15.86
N GLY A 201 20.69 -10.24 16.30
CA GLY A 201 20.00 -9.37 17.25
C GLY A 201 19.46 -8.07 16.63
N GLN A 202 19.55 -7.89 15.32
CA GLN A 202 19.05 -6.71 14.62
C GLN A 202 17.53 -6.65 14.62
N MET A 203 16.97 -5.44 14.62
CA MET A 203 15.53 -5.22 14.44
C MET A 203 15.19 -5.04 12.96
N LEU A 204 14.11 -5.67 12.53
CA LEU A 204 13.57 -5.57 11.18
C LEU A 204 12.06 -5.24 11.27
N PHE A 205 11.63 -4.14 10.65
CA PHE A 205 10.23 -3.72 10.61
C PHE A 205 9.79 -3.56 9.15
N THR A 206 8.95 -4.47 8.67
CA THR A 206 8.56 -4.62 7.26
C THR A 206 7.35 -5.54 7.12
N TYR A 207 6.76 -5.69 5.92
CA TYR A 207 5.93 -6.85 5.60
C TYR A 207 6.83 -8.10 5.55
N LEU A 208 6.63 -9.04 6.45
CA LEU A 208 7.47 -10.24 6.54
C LEU A 208 6.94 -11.42 5.74
N HIS A 209 5.64 -11.56 5.62
CA HIS A 209 4.97 -12.68 4.95
C HIS A 209 5.49 -14.06 5.34
N LEU A 210 5.86 -14.25 6.62
CA LEU A 210 6.58 -15.43 7.10
C LEU A 210 5.82 -16.74 6.91
N ALA A 211 4.50 -16.73 7.00
CA ALA A 211 3.68 -17.93 6.76
C ALA A 211 3.93 -18.56 5.36
N ALA A 212 4.33 -17.75 4.38
CA ALA A 212 4.69 -18.17 3.03
C ALA A 212 6.21 -18.22 2.80
N GLY A 213 7.03 -17.85 3.79
CA GLY A 213 8.49 -17.67 3.66
C GLY A 213 9.31 -18.53 4.64
N PRO A 214 9.26 -19.87 4.57
CA PRO A 214 9.96 -20.73 5.54
C PRO A 214 11.48 -20.53 5.54
N GLU A 215 12.10 -20.21 4.41
CA GLU A 215 13.54 -19.97 4.34
C GLU A 215 13.94 -18.66 5.02
N LEU A 216 13.14 -17.60 4.83
CA LEU A 216 13.34 -16.34 5.56
C LEU A 216 13.19 -16.58 7.07
N ALA A 217 12.17 -17.32 7.50
CA ALA A 217 11.96 -17.64 8.91
C ALA A 217 13.19 -18.31 9.52
N LYS A 218 13.77 -19.33 8.88
CA LYS A 218 15.02 -19.99 9.34
C LYS A 218 16.18 -18.99 9.50
N VAL A 219 16.32 -18.05 8.57
CA VAL A 219 17.36 -17.01 8.64
C VAL A 219 17.15 -16.08 9.82
N LEU A 220 15.90 -15.59 10.02
CA LEU A 220 15.55 -14.70 11.12
C LEU A 220 15.80 -15.38 12.48
N LEU A 221 15.40 -16.63 12.62
CA LEU A 221 15.63 -17.42 13.84
C LEU A 221 17.13 -17.63 14.12
N LYS A 222 17.89 -18.09 13.12
CA LYS A 222 19.35 -18.30 13.25
C LYS A 222 20.09 -17.05 13.67
N LYS A 223 19.68 -15.88 13.16
CA LYS A 223 20.29 -14.58 13.46
C LYS A 223 19.62 -13.86 14.64
N LYS A 224 18.66 -14.50 15.31
CA LYS A 224 17.93 -13.93 16.46
C LYS A 224 17.36 -12.54 16.16
N ILE A 225 16.83 -12.35 14.94
CA ILE A 225 16.25 -11.07 14.52
C ILE A 225 14.99 -10.79 15.33
N LEU A 226 14.85 -9.55 15.83
CA LEU A 226 13.58 -9.03 16.27
C LEU A 226 12.78 -8.62 15.03
N GLY A 227 11.95 -9.52 14.52
CA GLY A 227 11.12 -9.29 13.34
C GLY A 227 9.75 -8.77 13.74
N ILE A 228 9.48 -7.50 13.42
CA ILE A 228 8.16 -6.87 13.59
C ILE A 228 7.51 -6.81 12.21
N SER A 229 6.35 -7.43 12.08
CA SER A 229 5.65 -7.54 10.81
C SER A 229 4.53 -6.51 10.69
N TYR A 230 4.51 -5.73 9.60
CA TYR A 230 3.47 -4.75 9.34
C TYR A 230 2.07 -5.39 9.32
N GLU A 231 1.96 -6.60 8.76
CA GLU A 231 0.69 -7.30 8.60
C GLU A 231 0.09 -7.84 9.90
N THR A 232 0.86 -7.86 10.99
CA THR A 232 0.39 -8.36 12.29
C THR A 232 0.35 -7.30 13.38
N VAL A 233 0.74 -6.05 13.08
CA VAL A 233 0.47 -4.91 13.97
C VAL A 233 -1.04 -4.69 14.03
N GLU A 234 -1.60 -4.72 15.23
CA GLU A 234 -3.05 -4.67 15.46
C GLU A 234 -3.46 -3.38 16.17
N GLY A 235 -4.53 -2.76 15.74
CA GLY A 235 -5.18 -1.65 16.45
C GLY A 235 -5.94 -2.10 17.68
N ASN A 236 -6.29 -1.18 18.55
CA ASN A 236 -7.09 -1.47 19.74
C ASN A 236 -8.51 -2.01 19.40
N ASP A 237 -8.98 -1.74 18.21
CA ASP A 237 -10.25 -2.18 17.65
C ASP A 237 -10.14 -3.53 16.87
N GLY A 238 -8.98 -4.18 16.92
CA GLY A 238 -8.71 -5.40 16.16
C GLY A 238 -8.43 -5.16 14.68
N SER A 239 -8.33 -3.92 14.24
CA SER A 239 -7.95 -3.58 12.85
C SER A 239 -6.45 -3.79 12.62
N PHE A 240 -6.06 -3.86 11.33
CA PHE A 240 -4.67 -3.93 10.91
C PHE A 240 -4.25 -2.60 10.26
N PRO A 241 -3.82 -1.61 11.08
CA PRO A 241 -3.60 -0.24 10.62
C PRO A 241 -2.52 -0.12 9.53
N LEU A 242 -1.55 -1.03 9.48
CA LEU A 242 -0.48 -0.98 8.49
C LEU A 242 -0.85 -1.71 7.18
N LEU A 243 -1.84 -2.63 7.20
CA LEU A 243 -2.43 -3.21 5.99
C LEU A 243 -3.47 -2.29 5.34
N LYS A 244 -4.20 -1.52 6.15
CA LYS A 244 -5.34 -0.70 5.69
C LYS A 244 -4.99 0.22 4.51
N PRO A 245 -3.91 1.02 4.52
CA PRO A 245 -3.58 1.90 3.40
C PRO A 245 -3.36 1.15 2.08
N MET A 246 -2.71 0.00 2.12
CA MET A 246 -2.46 -0.80 0.92
C MET A 246 -3.75 -1.40 0.37
N SER A 247 -4.64 -1.87 1.24
CA SER A 247 -5.96 -2.36 0.85
C SER A 247 -6.82 -1.26 0.21
N GLN A 248 -6.77 -0.04 0.76
CA GLN A 248 -7.48 1.13 0.21
C GLN A 248 -6.98 1.48 -1.19
N ILE A 249 -5.66 1.49 -1.37
CA ILE A 249 -5.03 1.78 -2.67
C ILE A 249 -5.38 0.69 -3.68
N ALA A 250 -5.28 -0.58 -3.30
CA ALA A 250 -5.62 -1.70 -4.18
C ALA A 250 -7.07 -1.63 -4.67
N GLY A 251 -8.02 -1.34 -3.77
CA GLY A 251 -9.43 -1.18 -4.13
C GLY A 251 -9.66 -0.05 -5.14
N ARG A 252 -9.07 1.12 -4.89
CA ARG A 252 -9.18 2.27 -5.79
C ARG A 252 -8.52 2.00 -7.15
N LEU A 253 -7.36 1.38 -7.14
CA LEU A 253 -6.60 1.09 -8.35
C LEU A 253 -7.28 0.02 -9.20
N ALA A 254 -7.97 -0.94 -8.59
CA ALA A 254 -8.68 -2.00 -9.29
C ALA A 254 -9.74 -1.46 -10.27
N ILE A 255 -10.42 -0.37 -9.92
CA ILE A 255 -11.39 0.27 -10.81
C ILE A 255 -10.69 0.99 -11.98
N GLN A 256 -9.56 1.66 -11.74
CA GLN A 256 -8.80 2.31 -12.81
C GLN A 256 -8.26 1.29 -13.82
N VAL A 257 -7.69 0.20 -13.32
CA VAL A 257 -7.20 -0.92 -14.14
C VAL A 257 -8.35 -1.58 -14.90
N GLY A 258 -9.45 -1.86 -14.22
CA GLY A 258 -10.64 -2.44 -14.85
C GLY A 258 -11.19 -1.57 -15.97
N ALA A 259 -11.33 -0.26 -15.74
CA ALA A 259 -11.77 0.69 -16.74
C ALA A 259 -10.83 0.75 -17.96
N TYR A 260 -9.51 0.65 -17.73
CA TYR A 260 -8.52 0.60 -18.80
C TYR A 260 -8.69 -0.63 -19.69
N PHE A 261 -8.84 -1.83 -19.09
CA PHE A 261 -8.99 -3.06 -19.85
C PHE A 261 -10.41 -3.28 -20.44
N LEU A 262 -11.42 -2.51 -20.02
CA LEU A 262 -12.73 -2.49 -20.69
C LEU A 262 -12.68 -1.83 -22.07
N GLN A 263 -11.66 -1.02 -22.38
CA GLN A 263 -11.50 -0.37 -23.67
C GLN A 263 -11.28 -1.38 -24.80
N SER A 264 -11.89 -1.16 -25.95
CA SER A 264 -11.86 -2.08 -27.10
C SER A 264 -10.43 -2.37 -27.60
N GLN A 265 -9.53 -1.39 -27.56
CA GLN A 265 -8.12 -1.53 -27.96
C GLN A 265 -7.34 -2.54 -27.08
N HIS A 266 -7.82 -2.81 -25.86
CA HIS A 266 -7.26 -3.82 -24.96
C HIS A 266 -8.03 -5.14 -25.00
N GLY A 267 -8.97 -5.26 -25.95
CA GLY A 267 -9.81 -6.43 -26.15
C GLY A 267 -11.00 -6.51 -25.19
N GLY A 268 -11.32 -5.42 -24.49
CA GLY A 268 -12.50 -5.26 -23.68
C GLY A 268 -13.77 -5.03 -24.49
N SER A 269 -14.92 -5.00 -23.79
CA SER A 269 -16.25 -4.83 -24.38
C SER A 269 -16.54 -3.42 -24.92
N GLY A 270 -15.65 -2.45 -24.71
CA GLY A 270 -15.84 -1.06 -25.13
C GLY A 270 -16.81 -0.27 -24.23
N VAL A 271 -17.10 -0.75 -23.02
CA VAL A 271 -17.99 -0.10 -22.08
C VAL A 271 -17.27 1.02 -21.33
N LEU A 272 -17.86 2.21 -21.32
CA LEU A 272 -17.46 3.34 -20.48
C LEU A 272 -18.20 3.25 -19.14
N LEU A 273 -17.46 3.13 -18.04
CA LEU A 273 -18.08 2.89 -16.72
C LEU A 273 -19.11 3.93 -16.32
N GLY A 274 -18.84 5.22 -16.57
CA GLY A 274 -19.78 6.30 -16.24
C GLY A 274 -20.94 6.46 -17.24
N GLY A 275 -20.90 5.80 -18.40
CA GLY A 275 -21.84 6.07 -19.49
C GLY A 275 -21.78 7.52 -19.98
N ILE A 276 -22.77 7.92 -20.76
CA ILE A 276 -23.04 9.31 -21.15
C ILE A 276 -24.57 9.54 -21.13
N PRO A 277 -25.06 10.78 -21.16
CA PRO A 277 -26.50 11.03 -21.32
C PRO A 277 -27.08 10.25 -22.49
N GLY A 278 -28.12 9.47 -22.24
CA GLY A 278 -28.77 8.60 -23.22
C GLY A 278 -28.22 7.18 -23.32
N THR A 279 -27.14 6.83 -22.58
CA THR A 279 -26.61 5.45 -22.49
C THR A 279 -26.56 4.96 -21.07
N MET A 280 -26.67 3.65 -20.88
CA MET A 280 -26.50 3.07 -19.53
C MET A 280 -25.02 3.09 -19.12
N PRO A 281 -24.71 3.40 -17.85
CA PRO A 281 -23.37 3.21 -17.30
C PRO A 281 -23.02 1.73 -17.19
N GLY A 282 -21.71 1.43 -17.20
CA GLY A 282 -21.20 0.08 -16.97
C GLY A 282 -21.53 -0.43 -15.58
N HIS A 283 -21.67 -1.74 -15.45
CA HIS A 283 -21.97 -2.41 -14.19
C HIS A 283 -20.70 -2.95 -13.52
N VAL A 284 -20.39 -2.41 -12.37
CA VAL A 284 -19.28 -2.86 -11.51
C VAL A 284 -19.86 -3.72 -10.38
N VAL A 285 -19.41 -4.96 -10.31
CA VAL A 285 -19.76 -5.89 -9.23
C VAL A 285 -18.56 -6.08 -8.32
N VAL A 286 -18.72 -5.84 -7.02
CA VAL A 286 -17.67 -5.98 -6.02
C VAL A 286 -18.01 -7.13 -5.07
N VAL A 287 -17.17 -8.15 -5.03
CA VAL A 287 -17.32 -9.30 -4.13
C VAL A 287 -16.40 -9.14 -2.94
N GLY A 288 -17.00 -8.84 -1.78
CA GLY A 288 -16.33 -8.49 -0.53
C GLY A 288 -16.37 -6.98 -0.24
N ALA A 289 -16.97 -6.58 0.89
CA ALA A 289 -17.10 -5.21 1.36
C ALA A 289 -16.08 -4.84 2.45
N GLY A 290 -14.91 -5.50 2.45
CA GLY A 290 -13.78 -5.14 3.31
C GLY A 290 -13.11 -3.83 2.87
N ASN A 291 -11.94 -3.49 3.45
CA ASN A 291 -11.23 -2.25 3.11
C ASN A 291 -11.01 -2.07 1.60
N SER A 292 -10.59 -3.11 0.88
CA SER A 292 -10.38 -3.02 -0.58
C SER A 292 -11.70 -2.86 -1.32
N GLY A 293 -12.71 -3.68 -0.99
CA GLY A 293 -14.00 -3.63 -1.67
C GLY A 293 -14.73 -2.32 -1.45
N ALA A 294 -14.78 -1.79 -0.22
CA ALA A 294 -15.41 -0.50 0.06
C ALA A 294 -14.76 0.65 -0.75
N HIS A 295 -13.43 0.64 -0.89
CA HIS A 295 -12.73 1.64 -1.71
C HIS A 295 -12.87 1.40 -3.23
N ALA A 296 -13.11 0.16 -3.67
CA ALA A 296 -13.51 -0.12 -5.04
C ALA A 296 -14.92 0.42 -5.32
N VAL A 297 -15.88 0.18 -4.41
CA VAL A 297 -17.23 0.78 -4.46
C VAL A 297 -17.16 2.30 -4.56
N GLN A 298 -16.35 2.94 -3.70
CA GLN A 298 -16.17 4.39 -3.70
C GLN A 298 -15.70 4.92 -5.06
N MET A 299 -14.70 4.28 -5.65
CA MET A 299 -14.19 4.72 -6.95
C MET A 299 -15.20 4.49 -8.07
N ALA A 300 -15.83 3.31 -8.13
CA ALA A 300 -16.81 2.98 -9.15
C ALA A 300 -18.03 3.91 -9.11
N ALA A 301 -18.58 4.16 -7.92
CA ALA A 301 -19.67 5.11 -7.71
C ALA A 301 -19.27 6.54 -8.06
N GLY A 302 -18.02 6.94 -7.70
CA GLY A 302 -17.46 8.24 -8.07
C GLY A 302 -17.26 8.45 -9.56
N MET A 303 -17.04 7.38 -10.32
CA MET A 303 -16.96 7.40 -11.79
C MET A 303 -18.33 7.34 -12.46
N GLY A 304 -19.42 7.25 -11.70
CA GLY A 304 -20.79 7.20 -12.22
C GLY A 304 -21.24 5.82 -12.70
N ALA A 305 -20.51 4.76 -12.35
CA ALA A 305 -20.90 3.39 -12.68
C ALA A 305 -22.14 2.93 -11.89
N ARG A 306 -22.88 1.98 -12.44
CA ARG A 306 -23.84 1.18 -11.67
C ARG A 306 -23.06 0.20 -10.81
N VAL A 307 -23.28 0.19 -9.51
CA VAL A 307 -22.46 -0.59 -8.56
C VAL A 307 -23.33 -1.55 -7.76
N THR A 308 -22.89 -2.82 -7.71
CA THR A 308 -23.43 -3.83 -6.80
C THR A 308 -22.29 -4.37 -5.94
N VAL A 309 -22.48 -4.43 -4.63
CA VAL A 309 -21.52 -5.01 -3.69
C VAL A 309 -22.15 -6.17 -2.92
N LEU A 310 -21.37 -7.25 -2.76
CA LEU A 310 -21.79 -8.44 -2.03
C LEU A 310 -20.82 -8.72 -0.87
N ASP A 311 -21.36 -8.97 0.33
CA ASP A 311 -20.60 -9.44 1.51
C ASP A 311 -21.48 -10.37 2.35
N LEU A 312 -20.84 -11.14 3.23
CA LEU A 312 -21.53 -11.97 4.26
C LEU A 312 -21.89 -11.14 5.50
N ASP A 313 -21.21 -10.04 5.75
CA ASP A 313 -21.40 -9.17 6.92
C ASP A 313 -22.35 -8.02 6.60
N THR A 314 -23.60 -8.12 7.09
CA THR A 314 -24.64 -7.12 6.88
C THR A 314 -24.26 -5.75 7.43
N ARG A 315 -23.46 -5.67 8.50
CA ARG A 315 -23.01 -4.37 9.06
C ARG A 315 -22.18 -3.57 8.06
N LYS A 316 -21.35 -4.24 7.26
CA LYS A 316 -20.58 -3.60 6.19
C LYS A 316 -21.49 -3.15 5.05
N LEU A 317 -22.49 -3.95 4.72
CA LEU A 317 -23.49 -3.61 3.72
C LEU A 317 -24.33 -2.40 4.16
N GLU A 318 -24.80 -2.37 5.41
CA GLU A 318 -25.53 -1.26 6.03
C GLU A 318 -24.71 0.05 6.01
N ALA A 319 -23.40 -0.04 6.30
CA ALA A 319 -22.52 1.12 6.25
C ALA A 319 -22.44 1.72 4.84
N LEU A 320 -22.28 0.87 3.82
CA LEU A 320 -22.26 1.30 2.42
C LEU A 320 -23.62 1.80 1.94
N ASP A 321 -24.72 1.14 2.32
CA ASP A 321 -26.08 1.60 1.98
C ASP A 321 -26.33 3.01 2.54
N SER A 322 -25.98 3.23 3.79
CA SER A 322 -26.11 4.53 4.46
C SER A 322 -25.24 5.60 3.80
N GLU A 323 -23.98 5.27 3.45
CA GLU A 323 -23.04 6.20 2.81
C GLU A 323 -23.52 6.61 1.41
N TYR A 324 -24.00 5.65 0.61
CA TYR A 324 -24.39 5.88 -0.79
C TYR A 324 -25.88 6.17 -0.98
N ARG A 325 -26.71 6.05 0.07
CA ARG A 325 -28.15 6.39 0.04
C ARG A 325 -28.90 5.77 -1.13
N GLY A 326 -28.74 4.44 -1.31
CA GLY A 326 -29.37 3.65 -2.35
C GLY A 326 -28.76 3.79 -3.76
N ARG A 327 -27.67 4.57 -3.95
CA ARG A 327 -26.97 4.63 -5.25
C ARG A 327 -26.09 3.40 -5.52
N VAL A 328 -25.83 2.61 -4.51
CA VAL A 328 -25.09 1.34 -4.57
C VAL A 328 -26.04 0.24 -4.12
N VAL A 329 -26.14 -0.82 -4.90
CA VAL A 329 -26.94 -2.01 -4.53
C VAL A 329 -26.09 -2.87 -3.59
N THR A 330 -26.60 -3.15 -2.40
CA THR A 330 -25.96 -3.99 -1.39
C THR A 330 -26.68 -5.31 -1.27
N LEU A 331 -25.98 -6.44 -1.44
CA LEU A 331 -26.57 -7.78 -1.46
C LEU A 331 -25.83 -8.74 -0.53
N MET A 332 -26.58 -9.63 0.13
CA MET A 332 -25.97 -10.77 0.80
C MET A 332 -25.26 -11.66 -0.21
N SER A 333 -24.01 -12.04 0.11
CA SER A 333 -23.21 -12.96 -0.71
C SER A 333 -23.73 -14.40 -0.54
N ASN A 334 -24.73 -14.77 -1.31
CA ASN A 334 -25.23 -16.13 -1.45
C ASN A 334 -25.11 -16.60 -2.90
N PRO A 335 -25.21 -17.90 -3.19
CA PRO A 335 -25.01 -18.42 -4.54
C PRO A 335 -25.89 -17.77 -5.62
N ALA A 336 -27.16 -17.50 -5.33
CA ALA A 336 -28.10 -16.91 -6.28
C ALA A 336 -27.76 -15.45 -6.61
N ASN A 337 -27.49 -14.64 -5.58
CA ASN A 337 -27.11 -13.24 -5.75
C ASN A 337 -25.76 -13.11 -6.47
N LEU A 338 -24.79 -13.98 -6.14
CA LEU A 338 -23.47 -14.01 -6.81
C LEU A 338 -23.63 -14.36 -8.29
N GLU A 339 -24.36 -15.44 -8.62
CA GLU A 339 -24.56 -15.89 -10.00
C GLU A 339 -25.24 -14.79 -10.85
N ALA A 340 -26.32 -14.21 -10.36
CA ALA A 340 -27.03 -13.15 -11.06
C ALA A 340 -26.17 -11.88 -11.25
N SER A 341 -25.45 -11.46 -10.22
CA SER A 341 -24.60 -10.26 -10.27
C SER A 341 -23.41 -10.45 -11.21
N VAL A 342 -22.71 -11.59 -11.10
CA VAL A 342 -21.53 -11.89 -11.93
C VAL A 342 -21.90 -11.98 -13.43
N ALA A 343 -23.02 -12.60 -13.77
CA ALA A 343 -23.48 -12.69 -15.17
C ALA A 343 -23.76 -11.32 -15.81
N ASP A 344 -24.20 -10.33 -15.03
CA ASP A 344 -24.51 -8.96 -15.50
C ASP A 344 -23.33 -7.98 -15.37
N ALA A 345 -22.17 -8.42 -14.86
CA ALA A 345 -21.02 -7.56 -14.64
C ALA A 345 -20.28 -7.23 -15.94
N ASP A 346 -19.98 -5.94 -16.14
CA ASP A 346 -18.96 -5.49 -17.10
C ASP A 346 -17.58 -5.53 -16.45
N LEU A 347 -17.49 -5.18 -15.14
CA LEU A 347 -16.27 -5.25 -14.34
C LEU A 347 -16.56 -5.97 -13.02
N LEU A 348 -15.88 -7.07 -12.78
CA LEU A 348 -15.92 -7.83 -11.52
C LEU A 348 -14.67 -7.57 -10.69
N ILE A 349 -14.84 -7.17 -9.44
CA ILE A 349 -13.75 -6.98 -8.47
C ILE A 349 -13.82 -8.07 -7.41
N GLY A 350 -12.79 -8.92 -7.36
CA GLY A 350 -12.57 -9.88 -6.27
C GLY A 350 -11.84 -9.21 -5.12
N ALA A 351 -12.51 -9.04 -3.96
CA ALA A 351 -11.97 -8.33 -2.80
C ALA A 351 -12.19 -9.10 -1.49
N VAL A 352 -12.26 -10.42 -1.56
CA VAL A 352 -12.44 -11.30 -0.39
C VAL A 352 -11.08 -11.57 0.25
N LEU A 353 -10.95 -11.26 1.53
CA LEU A 353 -9.72 -11.48 2.30
C LEU A 353 -10.05 -12.16 3.62
N ILE A 354 -9.32 -13.23 3.95
CA ILE A 354 -9.30 -13.82 5.28
C ILE A 354 -7.89 -13.59 5.84
N PRO A 355 -7.75 -12.88 6.98
CA PRO A 355 -6.45 -12.60 7.57
C PRO A 355 -5.64 -13.89 7.80
N ALA A 356 -4.38 -13.89 7.37
CA ALA A 356 -3.43 -15.00 7.52
C ALA A 356 -3.88 -16.35 6.91
N ALA A 357 -4.88 -16.38 6.02
CA ALA A 357 -5.35 -17.58 5.34
C ALA A 357 -5.45 -17.37 3.82
N LYS A 358 -5.56 -18.49 3.10
CA LYS A 358 -5.85 -18.47 1.66
C LYS A 358 -7.27 -17.92 1.43
N ALA A 359 -7.43 -17.11 0.38
CA ALA A 359 -8.74 -16.63 -0.01
C ALA A 359 -9.66 -17.81 -0.42
N PRO A 360 -10.92 -17.82 0.00
CA PRO A 360 -11.88 -18.83 -0.47
C PRO A 360 -12.27 -18.54 -1.92
N ILE A 361 -12.47 -19.57 -2.72
CA ILE A 361 -13.08 -19.44 -4.03
C ILE A 361 -14.58 -19.16 -3.87
N VAL A 362 -15.02 -17.99 -4.29
CA VAL A 362 -16.42 -17.55 -4.20
C VAL A 362 -17.07 -17.37 -5.58
N VAL A 363 -16.29 -17.07 -6.61
CA VAL A 363 -16.76 -16.98 -8.00
C VAL A 363 -16.28 -18.21 -8.76
N SER A 364 -17.21 -19.08 -9.14
CA SER A 364 -16.90 -20.34 -9.82
C SER A 364 -16.60 -20.11 -11.30
N LYS A 365 -15.88 -21.06 -11.91
CA LYS A 365 -15.65 -21.12 -13.37
C LYS A 365 -16.96 -21.06 -14.17
N ARG A 366 -18.05 -21.69 -13.67
CA ARG A 366 -19.37 -21.65 -14.29
C ARG A 366 -19.93 -20.24 -14.33
N MET A 367 -19.81 -19.47 -13.25
CA MET A 367 -20.24 -18.06 -13.20
C MET A 367 -19.42 -17.20 -14.17
N VAL A 368 -18.10 -17.38 -14.23
CA VAL A 368 -17.24 -16.67 -15.19
C VAL A 368 -17.64 -16.95 -16.64
N ALA A 369 -17.99 -18.20 -16.95
CA ALA A 369 -18.42 -18.56 -18.30
C ALA A 369 -19.77 -17.93 -18.71
N GLN A 370 -20.55 -17.41 -17.77
CA GLN A 370 -21.81 -16.69 -18.01
C GLN A 370 -21.61 -15.17 -18.18
N MET A 371 -20.43 -14.65 -17.88
CA MET A 371 -20.13 -13.22 -18.09
C MET A 371 -20.11 -12.87 -19.58
N ARG A 372 -20.41 -11.61 -19.89
CA ARG A 372 -20.36 -11.11 -21.25
C ARG A 372 -18.94 -11.14 -21.81
N PRO A 373 -18.74 -11.55 -23.08
CA PRO A 373 -17.42 -11.45 -23.70
C PRO A 373 -16.85 -10.02 -23.65
N GLY A 374 -15.58 -9.89 -23.31
CA GLY A 374 -14.92 -8.59 -23.15
C GLY A 374 -15.13 -7.93 -21.78
N SER A 375 -15.92 -8.55 -20.87
CA SER A 375 -15.93 -8.16 -19.45
C SER A 375 -14.55 -8.35 -18.82
N VAL A 376 -14.31 -7.65 -17.71
CA VAL A 376 -13.02 -7.68 -17.01
C VAL A 376 -13.20 -8.17 -15.58
N ILE A 377 -12.29 -9.03 -15.13
CA ILE A 377 -12.15 -9.44 -13.74
C ILE A 377 -10.83 -8.85 -13.21
N VAL A 378 -10.88 -8.16 -12.07
CA VAL A 378 -9.71 -7.74 -11.29
C VAL A 378 -9.78 -8.42 -9.93
N ASP A 379 -8.90 -9.39 -9.68
CA ASP A 379 -8.89 -10.13 -8.41
C ASP A 379 -7.78 -9.58 -7.49
N ILE A 380 -8.16 -8.70 -6.57
CA ILE A 380 -7.26 -8.11 -5.57
C ILE A 380 -6.78 -9.17 -4.57
N ALA A 381 -7.57 -10.24 -4.37
CA ALA A 381 -7.23 -11.33 -3.46
C ALA A 381 -6.11 -12.24 -3.98
N ILE A 382 -5.54 -11.97 -5.14
CA ILE A 382 -4.52 -12.80 -5.77
C ILE A 382 -3.27 -13.00 -4.89
N ASP A 383 -2.90 -12.02 -4.06
CA ASP A 383 -1.81 -12.17 -3.09
C ASP A 383 -2.04 -13.34 -2.11
N GLN A 384 -3.29 -13.78 -1.95
CA GLN A 384 -3.72 -14.93 -1.12
C GLN A 384 -4.33 -16.06 -1.95
N GLY A 385 -4.01 -16.14 -3.24
CA GLY A 385 -4.43 -17.20 -4.15
C GLY A 385 -5.65 -16.87 -5.01
N GLY A 386 -6.29 -15.70 -4.80
CA GLY A 386 -7.47 -15.27 -5.54
C GLY A 386 -8.78 -15.86 -5.03
N CYS A 387 -9.89 -15.18 -5.30
CA CYS A 387 -11.25 -15.62 -4.94
C CYS A 387 -12.12 -16.04 -6.15
N VAL A 388 -11.56 -15.99 -7.35
CA VAL A 388 -12.17 -16.44 -8.59
C VAL A 388 -11.50 -17.74 -9.04
N GLU A 389 -12.28 -18.79 -9.33
CA GLU A 389 -11.75 -20.12 -9.65
C GLU A 389 -10.86 -20.16 -10.90
N THR A 390 -11.10 -19.27 -11.86
CA THR A 390 -10.32 -19.17 -13.10
C THR A 390 -9.09 -18.30 -12.99
N ILE A 391 -8.85 -17.68 -11.82
CA ILE A 391 -7.75 -16.72 -11.65
C ILE A 391 -6.40 -17.41 -11.46
N ARG A 392 -5.36 -16.81 -12.02
CA ARG A 392 -3.96 -17.17 -11.79
C ARG A 392 -3.11 -15.91 -11.76
N PRO A 393 -2.01 -15.89 -11.00
CA PRO A 393 -1.12 -14.73 -10.96
C PRO A 393 -0.63 -14.33 -12.35
N THR A 394 -0.58 -13.01 -12.59
CA THR A 394 -0.02 -12.38 -13.79
C THR A 394 1.16 -11.48 -13.40
N SER A 395 1.82 -10.84 -14.35
CA SER A 395 2.95 -9.93 -14.10
C SER A 395 2.65 -8.52 -14.60
N HIS A 396 3.54 -7.57 -14.30
CA HIS A 396 3.39 -6.22 -14.84
C HIS A 396 3.66 -6.14 -16.35
N GLU A 397 4.47 -7.05 -16.89
CA GLU A 397 4.76 -7.16 -18.32
C GLU A 397 3.59 -7.79 -19.07
N GLU A 398 2.97 -8.83 -18.48
CA GLU A 398 1.81 -9.53 -19.02
C GLU A 398 0.66 -9.49 -18.00
N PRO A 399 -0.04 -8.34 -17.86
CA PRO A 399 -0.94 -8.11 -16.74
C PRO A 399 -2.28 -8.84 -16.86
N VAL A 400 -2.63 -9.31 -18.05
CA VAL A 400 -3.93 -9.94 -18.32
C VAL A 400 -3.82 -11.19 -19.17
N TYR A 401 -4.83 -12.04 -19.07
CA TYR A 401 -5.10 -13.12 -20.02
C TYR A 401 -6.61 -13.24 -20.24
N LYS A 402 -7.02 -13.92 -21.30
CA LYS A 402 -8.45 -14.20 -21.58
C LYS A 402 -8.81 -15.64 -21.28
N GLN A 403 -9.93 -15.85 -20.59
CA GLN A 403 -10.56 -17.16 -20.40
C GLN A 403 -12.08 -17.00 -20.45
N HIS A 404 -12.77 -17.87 -21.17
CA HIS A 404 -14.21 -17.76 -21.45
C HIS A 404 -14.63 -16.42 -22.09
N GLY A 405 -13.76 -15.78 -22.87
CA GLY A 405 -14.01 -14.46 -23.46
C GLY A 405 -13.83 -13.29 -22.46
N VAL A 406 -13.57 -13.56 -21.19
CA VAL A 406 -13.41 -12.58 -20.10
C VAL A 406 -11.92 -12.28 -19.88
N ILE A 407 -11.57 -11.01 -19.68
CA ILE A 407 -10.22 -10.55 -19.37
C ILE A 407 -9.98 -10.72 -17.87
N HIS A 408 -8.88 -11.37 -17.51
CA HIS A 408 -8.48 -11.59 -16.12
C HIS A 408 -7.22 -10.79 -15.81
N TYR A 409 -7.29 -9.89 -14.83
CA TYR A 409 -6.18 -9.16 -14.26
C TYR A 409 -5.93 -9.65 -12.84
N ALA A 410 -4.71 -10.11 -12.57
CA ALA A 410 -4.33 -10.65 -11.27
C ALA A 410 -2.83 -10.40 -10.97
N VAL A 411 -2.38 -9.17 -11.17
CA VAL A 411 -1.01 -8.77 -10.83
C VAL A 411 -0.89 -8.61 -9.32
N PRO A 412 -0.02 -9.40 -8.66
CA PRO A 412 0.22 -9.27 -7.23
C PRO A 412 0.83 -7.91 -6.87
N ASN A 413 0.63 -7.49 -5.62
CA ASN A 413 1.24 -6.26 -5.11
C ASN A 413 0.82 -4.98 -5.88
N MET A 414 -0.45 -4.90 -6.29
CA MET A 414 -1.01 -3.75 -7.00
C MET A 414 -0.61 -2.37 -6.44
N PRO A 415 -0.51 -2.16 -5.10
CA PRO A 415 -0.10 -0.86 -4.56
C PRO A 415 1.27 -0.36 -5.04
N ALA A 416 2.16 -1.25 -5.49
CA ALA A 416 3.45 -0.84 -6.05
C ALA A 416 3.33 -0.09 -7.38
N LEU A 417 2.23 -0.22 -8.12
CA LEU A 417 1.97 0.57 -9.35
C LEU A 417 1.89 2.08 -9.10
N VAL A 418 1.53 2.47 -7.88
CA VAL A 418 1.41 3.88 -7.47
C VAL A 418 2.33 4.17 -6.28
N GLY A 419 3.62 3.91 -6.47
CA GLY A 419 4.66 3.91 -5.45
C GLY A 419 4.69 5.18 -4.58
N ARG A 420 4.46 6.36 -5.16
CA ARG A 420 4.40 7.62 -4.40
C ARG A 420 3.24 7.65 -3.39
N THR A 421 2.03 7.40 -3.85
CA THR A 421 0.83 7.36 -2.98
C THR A 421 0.96 6.27 -1.92
N SER A 422 1.43 5.10 -2.33
CA SER A 422 1.62 3.95 -1.44
C SER A 422 2.70 4.19 -0.38
N THR A 423 3.79 4.85 -0.74
CA THR A 423 4.83 5.27 0.22
C THR A 423 4.28 6.27 1.22
N LEU A 424 3.57 7.30 0.76
CA LEU A 424 2.95 8.29 1.65
C LEU A 424 1.98 7.62 2.63
N GLY A 425 1.05 6.80 2.12
CA GLY A 425 0.08 6.10 2.96
C GLY A 425 0.71 5.13 3.97
N LEU A 426 1.72 4.36 3.54
CA LEU A 426 2.42 3.44 4.42
C LEU A 426 3.20 4.19 5.50
N THR A 427 3.97 5.22 5.12
CA THR A 427 4.82 5.94 6.08
C THR A 427 4.00 6.75 7.08
N GLN A 428 2.85 7.30 6.71
CA GLN A 428 1.91 7.91 7.65
C GLN A 428 1.40 6.89 8.69
N ALA A 429 1.09 5.68 8.25
CA ALA A 429 0.61 4.63 9.14
C ALA A 429 1.73 4.08 10.05
N THR A 430 2.97 3.97 9.58
CA THR A 430 4.11 3.46 10.36
C THR A 430 4.73 4.51 11.28
N GLU A 431 4.57 5.82 10.99
CA GLU A 431 5.19 6.92 11.73
C GLU A 431 5.02 6.85 13.26
N PRO A 432 3.82 6.62 13.84
CA PRO A 432 3.66 6.56 15.29
C PRO A 432 4.53 5.48 15.94
N PHE A 433 4.63 4.34 15.30
CA PHE A 433 5.40 3.19 15.79
C PHE A 433 6.91 3.43 15.64
N VAL A 434 7.36 3.91 14.47
CA VAL A 434 8.75 4.24 14.22
C VAL A 434 9.23 5.34 15.16
N ALA A 435 8.45 6.41 15.32
CA ALA A 435 8.77 7.51 16.23
C ALA A 435 8.93 7.03 17.68
N THR A 436 8.05 6.13 18.13
CA THR A 436 8.13 5.58 19.50
C THR A 436 9.35 4.67 19.67
N LEU A 437 9.66 3.83 18.67
CA LEU A 437 10.87 3.00 18.68
C LEU A 437 12.14 3.86 18.80
N VAL A 438 12.21 4.95 18.02
CA VAL A 438 13.36 5.87 18.04
C VAL A 438 13.49 6.60 19.36
N GLN A 439 12.39 7.12 19.90
CA GLN A 439 12.38 7.96 21.08
C GLN A 439 12.59 7.16 22.38
N LYS A 440 12.02 5.95 22.45
CA LYS A 440 11.90 5.22 23.72
C LYS A 440 12.67 3.90 23.73
N GLY A 441 13.22 3.49 22.59
CA GLY A 441 13.82 2.16 22.45
C GLY A 441 12.76 1.05 22.34
N VAL A 442 13.21 -0.14 21.97
CA VAL A 442 12.32 -1.26 21.58
C VAL A 442 11.48 -1.76 22.76
N GLU A 443 12.09 -2.01 23.92
CA GLU A 443 11.36 -2.63 25.05
C GLU A 443 10.21 -1.75 25.54
N ARG A 444 10.48 -0.46 25.65
CA ARG A 444 9.49 0.51 26.10
C ARG A 444 8.42 0.75 25.03
N ALA A 445 8.81 0.79 23.76
CA ALA A 445 7.85 0.92 22.66
C ALA A 445 6.87 -0.26 22.62
N LEU A 446 7.35 -1.49 22.78
CA LEU A 446 6.50 -2.69 22.82
C LEU A 446 5.59 -2.70 24.08
N ALA A 447 6.07 -2.24 25.21
CA ALA A 447 5.29 -2.14 26.44
C ALA A 447 4.15 -1.09 26.36
N GLU A 448 4.43 0.06 25.75
CA GLU A 448 3.47 1.17 25.63
C GLU A 448 2.48 1.00 24.46
N HIS A 449 2.82 0.19 23.46
CA HIS A 449 1.96 -0.08 22.28
C HIS A 449 1.66 -1.58 22.15
N PRO A 450 0.61 -2.10 22.83
CA PRO A 450 0.23 -3.51 22.74
C PRO A 450 0.02 -3.99 21.29
N GLY A 451 -0.49 -3.13 20.42
CA GLY A 451 -0.67 -3.43 19.00
C GLY A 451 0.66 -3.64 18.27
N LEU A 452 1.71 -2.86 18.59
CA LEU A 452 3.05 -3.06 18.05
C LEU A 452 3.65 -4.37 18.58
N ALA A 453 3.41 -4.70 19.86
CA ALA A 453 3.87 -5.96 20.45
C ALA A 453 3.27 -7.18 19.73
N LYS A 454 1.98 -7.13 19.34
CA LYS A 454 1.35 -8.15 18.49
C LYS A 454 2.00 -8.25 17.11
N GLY A 455 2.65 -7.18 16.64
CA GLY A 455 3.43 -7.17 15.41
C GLY A 455 4.70 -8.03 15.46
N VAL A 456 5.19 -8.40 16.64
CA VAL A 456 6.41 -9.20 16.78
C VAL A 456 6.15 -10.63 16.32
N ASN A 457 6.82 -11.04 15.25
CA ASN A 457 6.70 -12.39 14.71
C ASN A 457 7.87 -13.28 15.12
N THR A 458 9.10 -12.72 15.19
CA THR A 458 10.29 -13.44 15.65
C THR A 458 11.02 -12.64 16.73
N ARG A 459 11.52 -13.33 17.77
CA ARG A 459 12.32 -12.75 18.84
C ARG A 459 13.23 -13.82 19.45
N ASP A 460 14.47 -13.48 19.72
CA ASP A 460 15.46 -14.33 20.43
C ASP A 460 15.61 -15.75 19.81
N GLY A 461 15.50 -15.85 18.49
CA GLY A 461 15.61 -17.12 17.78
C GLY A 461 14.37 -18.00 17.82
N ARG A 462 13.20 -17.44 18.16
CA ARG A 462 11.91 -18.13 18.23
C ARG A 462 10.86 -17.41 17.39
N ILE A 463 9.89 -18.15 16.86
CA ILE A 463 8.64 -17.58 16.33
C ILE A 463 7.73 -17.37 17.53
N VAL A 464 7.25 -16.13 17.70
CA VAL A 464 6.40 -15.75 18.85
C VAL A 464 4.95 -15.45 18.43
N TYR A 465 4.68 -15.34 17.12
CA TYR A 465 3.33 -15.15 16.61
C TYR A 465 2.69 -16.49 16.24
N GLY A 466 1.65 -16.89 16.99
CA GLY A 466 1.08 -18.24 16.93
C GLY A 466 0.61 -18.69 15.55
N ALA A 467 -0.04 -17.79 14.77
CA ALA A 467 -0.51 -18.17 13.43
C ALA A 467 0.65 -18.47 12.47
N VAL A 468 1.79 -17.75 12.58
CA VAL A 468 3.00 -18.03 11.81
C VAL A 468 3.66 -19.32 12.29
N ALA A 469 3.73 -19.55 13.61
CA ALA A 469 4.27 -20.79 14.17
C ALA A 469 3.51 -22.01 13.63
N LYS A 470 2.18 -21.97 13.68
CA LYS A 470 1.30 -23.01 13.15
C LYS A 470 1.50 -23.24 11.65
N ALA A 471 1.54 -22.16 10.84
CA ALA A 471 1.71 -22.26 9.39
C ALA A 471 3.05 -22.88 8.99
N LEU A 472 4.09 -22.71 9.82
CA LEU A 472 5.45 -23.22 9.57
C LEU A 472 5.79 -24.51 10.33
N GLY A 473 4.88 -25.06 11.12
CA GLY A 473 5.09 -26.28 11.89
C GLY A 473 6.08 -26.14 13.07
N TYR A 474 6.09 -24.96 13.71
CA TYR A 474 6.89 -24.65 14.92
C TYR A 474 6.03 -24.66 16.20
N GLU A 475 5.10 -25.58 16.32
CA GLU A 475 4.25 -25.74 17.53
C GLU A 475 5.02 -26.32 18.71
#